data_134c31de520653e7a387c9671938c9d6
#
_entry.id   134c31de520653e7a387c9671938c9d6
#
_cell.length_a   1.000
_cell.length_b   1.000
_cell.length_c   1.000
_cell.angle_alpha   90.00
_cell.angle_beta   90.00
_cell.angle_gamma   90.00
#
_symmetry.space_group_name_H-M   'P 1'
#
loop_
_entity.id
_entity.type
_entity.pdbx_description
1 polymer ?
#
loop_
_entity_poly.entity_id
_entity_poly.type
_entity_poly.pdbx_seq_one_letter_code
_entity_poly.pdbx_strand_id
1 'polypeptide(L)'
;MNEPIQMVTPDKPWREFSDAPGVEYKTLRRHEGGGVTLLLRFAPGARYHTHRHPGGEEYYVLEGALEDLGKSWPAGSYLWHPPGSVHRPSSRQGATVLVILPAAVEVLS
;
A
#
# COMPACT_ATOMS: atom_id res chain seq x y z
N MET A 1 -22.08 7.53 5.78
CA MET A 1 -21.43 7.74 7.08
C MET A 1 -20.79 9.11 7.10
N ASN A 2 -21.26 10.00 7.96
CA ASN A 2 -20.86 11.40 7.95
C ASN A 2 -20.03 11.83 9.15
N GLU A 3 -19.56 10.86 9.92
CA GLU A 3 -18.75 11.16 11.09
C GLU A 3 -17.25 11.05 10.79
N PRO A 4 -16.43 11.91 11.42
CA PRO A 4 -14.98 11.78 11.28
C PRO A 4 -14.49 10.43 11.79
N ILE A 5 -13.46 9.92 11.14
CA ILE A 5 -12.72 8.75 11.60
C ILE A 5 -11.43 9.27 12.22
N GLN A 6 -11.15 8.84 13.45
CA GLN A 6 -9.97 9.30 14.19
C GLN A 6 -9.24 8.09 14.76
N MET A 7 -7.93 8.10 14.68
CA MET A 7 -7.12 7.05 15.28
C MET A 7 -5.69 7.49 15.49
N VAL A 8 -5.04 6.88 16.46
CA VAL A 8 -3.59 6.95 16.63
C VAL A 8 -3.06 5.65 16.05
N THR A 9 -2.43 5.70 14.88
CA THR A 9 -2.10 4.50 14.12
C THR A 9 -1.19 3.49 14.84
N PRO A 10 -0.23 3.90 15.71
CA PRO A 10 0.53 2.92 16.48
C PRO A 10 -0.32 2.01 17.38
N ASP A 11 -1.51 2.47 17.78
CA ASP A 11 -2.40 1.66 18.63
C ASP A 11 -3.14 0.57 17.85
N LYS A 12 -3.07 0.61 16.53
CA LYS A 12 -3.74 -0.35 15.66
C LYS A 12 -2.75 -1.47 15.32
N PRO A 13 -3.15 -2.75 15.46
CA PRO A 13 -2.22 -3.84 15.16
C PRO A 13 -1.98 -3.99 13.66
N TRP A 14 -0.78 -4.40 13.29
CA TRP A 14 -0.47 -4.83 11.92
C TRP A 14 -1.10 -6.18 11.66
N ARG A 15 -1.63 -6.37 10.45
CA ARG A 15 -2.13 -7.64 9.97
C ARG A 15 -1.25 -8.12 8.82
N GLU A 16 -1.03 -9.41 8.73
CA GLU A 16 -0.23 -10.01 7.67
C GLU A 16 -1.11 -10.42 6.50
N PHE A 17 -0.55 -10.31 5.29
CA PHE A 17 -1.11 -10.97 4.13
C PHE A 17 -0.63 -12.42 4.16
N SER A 18 -1.54 -13.39 4.17
CA SER A 18 -1.19 -14.80 4.25
C SER A 18 -0.42 -15.30 3.02
N ASP A 19 -0.58 -14.62 1.88
CA ASP A 19 0.02 -15.01 0.60
C ASP A 19 1.13 -14.04 0.14
N ALA A 20 1.54 -13.12 0.99
CA ALA A 20 2.64 -12.19 0.73
C ALA A 20 3.53 -12.07 1.97
N PRO A 21 4.40 -13.04 2.22
CA PRO A 21 5.26 -13.04 3.41
C PRO A 21 6.07 -11.77 3.54
N GLY A 22 6.07 -11.18 4.73
CA GLY A 22 6.80 -9.96 5.03
C GLY A 22 6.06 -8.67 4.66
N VAL A 23 4.86 -8.76 4.11
CA VAL A 23 4.03 -7.59 3.84
C VAL A 23 2.87 -7.57 4.82
N GLU A 24 2.72 -6.44 5.51
CA GLU A 24 1.68 -6.24 6.51
C GLU A 24 0.90 -4.97 6.21
N TYR A 25 -0.28 -4.85 6.79
CA TYR A 25 -1.14 -3.69 6.57
C TYR A 25 -1.93 -3.29 7.81
N LYS A 26 -2.32 -2.02 7.83
CA LYS A 26 -3.32 -1.48 8.76
C LYS A 26 -4.34 -0.72 7.92
N THR A 27 -5.60 -1.13 7.99
CA THR A 27 -6.67 -0.41 7.30
C THR A 27 -7.00 0.85 8.11
N LEU A 28 -6.94 2.01 7.46
CA LEU A 28 -7.29 3.27 8.11
C LEU A 28 -8.73 3.67 7.82
N ARG A 29 -9.17 3.51 6.58
CA ARG A 29 -10.55 3.83 6.20
C ARG A 29 -10.96 3.01 4.97
N ARG A 30 -12.14 2.44 5.03
CA ARG A 30 -12.73 1.80 3.86
C ARG A 30 -13.54 2.83 3.09
N HIS A 31 -13.37 2.88 1.77
CA HIS A 31 -14.11 3.78 0.90
C HIS A 31 -15.40 3.13 0.45
N GLU A 32 -16.40 3.92 0.17
CA GLU A 32 -17.58 3.43 -0.54
C GLU A 32 -17.14 2.93 -1.91
N GLY A 33 -17.71 1.83 -2.36
CA GLY A 33 -17.35 1.25 -3.65
C GLY A 33 -16.18 0.28 -3.61
N GLY A 34 -15.62 -0.04 -2.43
CA GLY A 34 -14.65 -1.12 -2.26
C GLY A 34 -13.19 -0.72 -2.19
N GLY A 35 -12.88 0.57 -2.25
CA GLY A 35 -11.52 1.05 -2.06
C GLY A 35 -11.13 1.13 -0.59
N VAL A 36 -9.89 1.52 -0.32
CA VAL A 36 -9.36 1.58 1.05
C VAL A 36 -8.18 2.54 1.12
N THR A 37 -8.04 3.22 2.26
CA THR A 37 -6.82 3.92 2.65
C THR A 37 -6.15 3.09 3.73
N LEU A 38 -4.88 2.78 3.56
CA LEU A 38 -4.18 1.88 4.46
C LEU A 38 -2.71 2.23 4.59
N LEU A 39 -2.07 1.69 5.63
CA LEU A 39 -0.63 1.65 5.74
C LEU A 39 -0.17 0.26 5.30
N LEU A 40 0.88 0.21 4.49
CA LEU A 40 1.59 -1.02 4.14
C LEU A 40 2.97 -0.99 4.76
N ARG A 41 3.43 -2.12 5.26
CA ARG A 41 4.79 -2.27 5.73
C ARG A 41 5.42 -3.47 5.05
N PHE A 42 6.57 -3.24 4.40
CA PHE A 42 7.38 -4.28 3.77
C PHE A 42 8.57 -4.56 4.67
N ALA A 43 8.74 -5.81 5.08
CA ALA A 43 9.98 -6.24 5.70
C ALA A 43 11.11 -6.20 4.66
N PRO A 44 12.38 -6.09 5.09
CA PRO A 44 13.49 -6.15 4.13
C PRO A 44 13.42 -7.40 3.26
N GLY A 45 13.46 -7.20 1.94
CA GLY A 45 13.37 -8.28 0.96
C GLY A 45 11.95 -8.71 0.57
N ALA A 46 10.94 -8.15 1.20
CA ALA A 46 9.55 -8.54 0.91
C ALA A 46 9.05 -7.95 -0.41
N ARG A 47 8.10 -8.62 -1.02
CA ARG A 47 7.43 -8.16 -2.24
C ARG A 47 5.96 -8.49 -2.19
N TYR A 48 5.14 -7.66 -2.85
CA TYR A 48 3.74 -7.95 -3.03
C TYR A 48 3.52 -8.62 -4.39
N HIS A 49 2.30 -9.09 -4.63
CA HIS A 49 1.93 -9.72 -5.90
C HIS A 49 1.97 -8.74 -7.07
N THR A 50 2.11 -9.27 -8.27
CA THR A 50 1.74 -8.51 -9.46
C THR A 50 0.24 -8.28 -9.41
N HIS A 51 -0.18 -7.02 -9.51
CA HIS A 51 -1.58 -6.66 -9.36
C HIS A 51 -1.94 -5.45 -10.20
N ARG A 52 -3.22 -5.30 -10.47
CA ARG A 52 -3.76 -4.17 -11.20
C ARG A 52 -4.60 -3.31 -10.28
N HIS A 53 -4.58 -2.01 -10.52
CA HIS A 53 -5.36 -1.01 -9.81
C HIS A 53 -6.48 -0.50 -10.72
N PRO A 54 -7.70 -1.10 -10.68
CA PRO A 54 -8.80 -0.63 -11.53
C PRO A 54 -9.15 0.84 -11.33
N GLY A 55 -9.03 1.33 -10.10
CA GLY A 55 -9.29 2.73 -9.75
C GLY A 55 -8.05 3.60 -9.63
N GLY A 56 -6.87 3.06 -9.97
CA GLY A 56 -5.62 3.76 -9.71
C GLY A 56 -5.15 3.63 -8.27
N GLU A 57 -4.01 4.23 -7.97
CA GLU A 57 -3.39 4.20 -6.66
C GLU A 57 -2.58 5.47 -6.44
N GLU A 58 -2.66 6.02 -5.24
CA GLU A 58 -1.65 6.98 -4.78
C GLU A 58 -0.91 6.38 -3.60
N TYR A 59 0.39 6.65 -3.49
CA TYR A 59 1.07 6.32 -2.24
C TYR A 59 2.17 7.31 -1.91
N TYR A 60 2.45 7.40 -0.63
CA TYR A 60 3.50 8.23 -0.06
C TYR A 60 4.39 7.35 0.81
N VAL A 61 5.69 7.34 0.52
CA VAL A 61 6.66 6.55 1.28
C VAL A 61 6.99 7.30 2.58
N LEU A 62 6.64 6.70 3.71
CA LEU A 62 6.84 7.31 5.03
C LEU A 62 8.20 6.96 5.61
N GLU A 63 8.66 5.73 5.41
CA GLU A 63 9.92 5.22 5.96
C GLU A 63 10.55 4.24 4.98
N GLY A 64 11.88 4.14 5.01
CA GLY A 64 12.61 3.19 4.17
C GLY A 64 12.60 3.57 2.70
N ALA A 65 12.51 2.59 1.84
CA ALA A 65 12.43 2.81 0.40
C ALA A 65 11.65 1.69 -0.27
N LEU A 66 10.81 2.05 -1.24
CA LEU A 66 10.03 1.10 -2.02
C LEU A 66 10.58 1.02 -3.44
N GLU A 67 10.80 -0.20 -3.93
CA GLU A 67 11.17 -0.43 -5.33
C GLU A 67 9.92 -0.57 -6.16
N ASP A 68 9.79 0.28 -7.17
CA ASP A 68 8.64 0.33 -8.05
C ASP A 68 9.05 1.05 -9.33
N LEU A 69 8.47 0.66 -10.46
CA LEU A 69 8.75 1.28 -11.75
C LEU A 69 10.25 1.29 -12.10
N GLY A 70 10.99 0.27 -11.68
CA GLY A 70 12.41 0.13 -11.98
C GLY A 70 13.32 1.04 -11.18
N LYS A 71 12.83 1.67 -10.14
CA LYS A 71 13.59 2.60 -9.28
C LYS A 71 13.32 2.33 -7.82
N SER A 72 14.21 2.86 -6.96
CA SER A 72 14.02 2.86 -5.52
C SER A 72 13.53 4.24 -5.08
N TRP A 73 12.40 4.26 -4.36
CA TRP A 73 11.75 5.50 -3.94
C TRP A 73 11.90 5.65 -2.43
N PRO A 74 12.72 6.60 -1.94
CA PRO A 74 12.96 6.78 -0.52
C PRO A 74 11.79 7.47 0.19
N ALA A 75 11.86 7.52 1.52
CA ALA A 75 10.92 8.29 2.32
C ALA A 75 10.77 9.70 1.76
N GLY A 76 9.53 10.20 1.72
CA GLY A 76 9.21 11.48 1.12
C GLY A 76 8.78 11.40 -0.34
N SER A 77 8.82 10.22 -0.96
CA SER A 77 8.38 10.04 -2.34
C SER A 77 6.86 9.93 -2.42
N TYR A 78 6.30 10.55 -3.45
CA TYR A 78 4.88 10.43 -3.78
C TYR A 78 4.76 9.88 -5.20
N LEU A 79 3.90 8.86 -5.37
CA LEU A 79 3.60 8.30 -6.69
C LEU A 79 2.09 8.19 -6.89
N TRP A 80 1.68 8.40 -8.12
CA TRP A 80 0.31 8.16 -8.55
C TRP A 80 0.34 7.19 -9.73
N HIS A 81 -0.39 6.10 -9.60
CA HIS A 81 -0.59 5.12 -10.66
C HIS A 81 -1.99 5.32 -11.24
N PRO A 82 -2.11 5.54 -12.56
CA PRO A 82 -3.43 5.77 -13.16
C PRO A 82 -4.30 4.52 -13.12
N PRO A 83 -5.64 4.68 -13.25
CA PRO A 83 -6.54 3.54 -13.33
C PRO A 83 -6.10 2.54 -14.42
N GLY A 84 -6.13 1.27 -14.08
CA GLY A 84 -5.73 0.18 -14.97
C GLY A 84 -4.26 -0.17 -14.93
N SER A 85 -3.44 0.56 -14.17
CA SER A 85 -2.01 0.27 -14.09
C SER A 85 -1.72 -1.04 -13.35
N VAL A 86 -0.62 -1.68 -13.74
CA VAL A 86 -0.16 -2.96 -13.20
C VAL A 86 1.25 -2.77 -12.68
N HIS A 87 1.54 -3.25 -11.48
CA HIS A 87 2.89 -3.24 -10.95
C HIS A 87 3.13 -4.35 -9.92
N ARG A 88 4.37 -4.47 -9.47
CA ARG A 88 4.79 -5.45 -8.48
C ARG A 88 5.81 -4.80 -7.54
N PRO A 89 5.34 -4.10 -6.50
CA PRO A 89 6.25 -3.40 -5.59
C PRO A 89 7.00 -4.36 -4.67
N SER A 90 8.20 -3.95 -4.29
CA SER A 90 9.05 -4.69 -3.36
C SER A 90 9.87 -3.70 -2.55
N SER A 91 10.56 -4.19 -1.54
CA SER A 91 11.48 -3.34 -0.78
C SER A 91 12.68 -4.16 -0.31
N ARG A 92 13.88 -3.75 -0.73
CA ARG A 92 15.10 -4.40 -0.28
C ARG A 92 15.42 -4.08 1.17
N GLN A 93 15.26 -2.84 1.56
CA GLN A 93 15.64 -2.39 2.91
C GLN A 93 14.47 -2.31 3.89
N GLY A 94 13.25 -2.53 3.43
CA GLY A 94 12.04 -2.31 4.21
C GLY A 94 11.43 -0.95 3.91
N ALA A 95 10.12 -0.83 4.05
CA ALA A 95 9.40 0.41 3.79
C ALA A 95 8.08 0.43 4.54
N THR A 96 7.65 1.63 4.91
CA THR A 96 6.29 1.90 5.37
C THR A 96 5.68 2.93 4.43
N VAL A 97 4.50 2.65 3.92
CA VAL A 97 3.88 3.42 2.83
C VAL A 97 2.43 3.70 3.17
N LEU A 98 2.00 4.95 2.99
CA LEU A 98 0.58 5.32 3.05
C LEU A 98 0.00 5.15 1.66
N VAL A 99 -1.06 4.37 1.54
CA VAL A 99 -1.65 3.99 0.25
C VAL A 99 -3.12 4.39 0.22
N ILE A 100 -3.54 5.01 -0.88
CA ILE A 100 -4.93 5.36 -1.13
C ILE A 100 -5.40 4.64 -2.39
N LEU A 101 -6.38 3.76 -2.21
CA LEU A 101 -6.94 2.93 -3.28
C LEU A 101 -8.42 3.29 -3.46
N PRO A 102 -8.79 4.04 -4.51
CA PRO A 102 -10.19 4.35 -4.75
C PRO A 102 -11.07 3.12 -5.00
N ALA A 103 -10.49 2.05 -5.53
CA ALA A 103 -11.19 0.79 -5.80
C ALA A 103 -10.31 -0.39 -5.38
N ALA A 104 -10.93 -1.56 -5.21
CA ALA A 104 -10.22 -2.78 -4.86
C ALA A 104 -9.20 -3.17 -5.93
N VAL A 105 -8.10 -3.79 -5.50
CA VAL A 105 -7.07 -4.28 -6.42
C VAL A 105 -7.44 -5.64 -6.98
N GLU A 106 -6.84 -5.98 -8.14
CA GLU A 106 -6.92 -7.32 -8.73
C GLU A 106 -5.54 -7.96 -8.67
N VAL A 107 -5.41 -9.06 -7.94
CA VAL A 107 -4.16 -9.82 -7.89
C VAL A 107 -4.08 -10.68 -9.15
N LEU A 108 -2.96 -10.59 -9.87
CA LEU A 108 -2.77 -11.23 -11.16
C LEU A 108 -1.87 -12.46 -11.13
N SER A 109 -1.08 -12.64 -10.07
CA SER A 109 -0.14 -13.76 -10.00
C SER A 109 -0.10 -14.44 -8.64
#